data_11c7cc994449b382ed98ad9a007c9a56
#
_entry.id   11c7cc994449b382ed98ad9a007c9a56
#
_cell.length_a   1.000
_cell.length_b   1.000
_cell.length_c   1.000
_cell.angle_alpha   90.00
_cell.angle_beta   90.00
_cell.angle_gamma   90.00
#
_symmetry.space_group_name_H-M   'P 1'
#
loop_
_entity.id
_entity.type
_entity.pdbx_description
1 polymer ?
#
loop_
_entity_poly.entity_id
_entity_poly.type
_entity_poly.pdbx_seq_one_letter_code
_entity_poly.pdbx_strand_id
1 'polypeptide(L)'
;NRISDAKVNIDGVEYKLEANDNENSLHSGSNGFSKRFWTVKEQKADEITFEIEDADLEQGFPGNAVVDVTFKVTEENALAIIYNAKADKTTTFNMTNHSYFNLNGHASGSVYTHTLQINAEHYTPVKDSKAIPTGEIAPVEGTPFDFTEAKPIGRDIEANDTQLHYGSGYDHNF
;
A
#
# COMPACT_ATOMS: atom_id res chain seq x y z
N ASN A 1 4.44 1.54 0.42
CA ASN A 1 5.46 0.63 -0.10
C ASN A 1 6.81 1.31 -0.10
N ARG A 2 7.65 1.03 0.91
CA ARG A 2 9.01 1.55 1.01
C ARG A 2 10.03 0.44 0.73
N ILE A 3 11.15 0.82 0.14
CA ILE A 3 12.32 -0.05 -0.06
C ILE A 3 13.51 0.64 0.59
N SER A 4 14.11 -0.03 1.58
CA SER A 4 15.25 0.48 2.34
C SER A 4 16.43 0.79 1.44
N ASP A 5 17.12 1.89 1.71
CA ASP A 5 18.31 2.35 0.99
C ASP A 5 18.13 2.51 -0.52
N ALA A 6 16.88 2.60 -0.99
CA ALA A 6 16.53 2.68 -2.40
C ALA A 6 17.25 1.63 -3.27
N LYS A 7 17.29 0.38 -2.79
CA LYS A 7 17.96 -0.74 -3.47
C LYS A 7 17.14 -2.01 -3.36
N VAL A 8 17.14 -2.80 -4.42
CA VAL A 8 16.50 -4.12 -4.44
C VAL A 8 17.45 -5.12 -5.11
N ASN A 9 17.53 -6.33 -4.55
CA ASN A 9 18.27 -7.43 -5.18
C ASN A 9 17.25 -8.37 -5.84
N ILE A 10 17.42 -8.60 -7.13
CA ILE A 10 16.58 -9.49 -7.93
C ILE A 10 17.51 -10.44 -8.68
N ASP A 11 17.37 -11.74 -8.44
CA ASP A 11 18.20 -12.80 -9.02
C ASP A 11 19.72 -12.56 -8.85
N GLY A 12 20.13 -11.99 -7.69
CA GLY A 12 21.53 -11.72 -7.37
C GLY A 12 22.08 -10.42 -7.97
N VAL A 13 21.27 -9.65 -8.69
CA VAL A 13 21.64 -8.34 -9.24
C VAL A 13 21.04 -7.24 -8.38
N GLU A 14 21.90 -6.30 -7.93
CA GLU A 14 21.42 -5.10 -7.21
C GLU A 14 20.94 -4.05 -8.21
N TYR A 15 19.70 -3.62 -8.05
CA TYR A 15 19.11 -2.50 -8.78
C TYR A 15 18.95 -1.30 -7.85
N LYS A 16 19.40 -0.14 -8.34
CA LYS A 16 19.23 1.14 -7.62
C LYS A 16 17.94 1.80 -8.04
N LEU A 17 17.20 2.24 -7.04
CA LEU A 17 15.94 2.96 -7.20
C LEU A 17 16.14 4.44 -6.87
N GLU A 18 15.14 5.26 -7.14
CA GLU A 18 15.14 6.65 -6.69
C GLU A 18 14.95 6.74 -5.17
N ALA A 19 15.83 7.46 -4.48
CA ALA A 19 15.68 7.81 -3.08
C ALA A 19 14.82 9.08 -2.97
N ASN A 20 13.51 8.91 -2.87
CA ASN A 20 12.54 10.01 -2.82
C ASN A 20 11.86 10.18 -1.45
N ASP A 21 12.26 9.35 -0.46
CA ASP A 21 11.81 9.40 0.92
C ASP A 21 13.01 9.18 1.84
N ASN A 22 13.73 10.26 2.14
CA ASN A 22 15.06 10.21 2.76
C ASN A 22 16.01 9.34 1.93
N GLU A 23 16.64 8.32 2.52
CA GLU A 23 17.47 7.33 1.81
C GLU A 23 16.68 6.20 1.14
N ASN A 24 15.36 6.13 1.34
CA ASN A 24 14.51 5.04 0.91
C ASN A 24 13.77 5.37 -0.40
N SER A 25 13.33 4.34 -1.10
CA SER A 25 12.39 4.50 -2.21
C SER A 25 10.95 4.33 -1.70
N LEU A 26 10.08 5.27 -2.05
CA LEU A 26 8.66 5.25 -1.74
C LEU A 26 7.84 5.28 -3.02
N HIS A 27 6.89 4.34 -3.16
CA HIS A 27 5.95 4.27 -4.28
C HIS A 27 6.61 4.32 -5.66
N SER A 28 7.76 3.68 -5.82
CA SER A 28 8.57 3.63 -7.04
C SER A 28 9.13 4.98 -7.51
N GLY A 29 9.31 5.94 -6.59
CA GLY A 29 9.95 7.21 -6.91
C GLY A 29 9.00 8.31 -7.40
N SER A 30 9.58 9.37 -7.95
CA SER A 30 8.86 10.58 -8.37
C SER A 30 7.95 10.37 -9.59
N ASN A 31 8.25 9.39 -10.43
CA ASN A 31 7.47 9.00 -11.61
C ASN A 31 6.72 7.65 -11.42
N GLY A 32 6.39 7.31 -10.19
CA GLY A 32 5.60 6.11 -9.86
C GLY A 32 4.21 6.10 -10.52
N PHE A 33 3.57 4.96 -10.56
CA PHE A 33 2.30 4.74 -11.27
C PHE A 33 1.17 5.72 -10.89
N SER A 34 1.20 6.27 -9.69
CA SER A 34 0.24 7.30 -9.22
C SER A 34 0.43 8.68 -9.87
N LYS A 35 1.54 8.90 -10.58
CA LYS A 35 1.89 10.19 -11.24
C LYS A 35 1.79 10.11 -12.76
N ARG A 36 1.44 8.96 -13.30
CA ARG A 36 1.38 8.70 -14.74
C ARG A 36 -0.05 8.57 -15.22
N PHE A 37 -0.26 8.79 -16.51
CA PHE A 37 -1.55 8.57 -17.15
C PHE A 37 -1.72 7.09 -17.49
N TRP A 38 -2.92 6.57 -17.21
CA TRP A 38 -3.34 5.22 -17.54
C TRP A 38 -4.30 5.25 -18.73
N THR A 39 -4.22 4.26 -19.59
CA THR A 39 -5.15 4.09 -20.70
C THR A 39 -6.36 3.30 -20.25
N VAL A 40 -7.56 3.71 -20.68
CA VAL A 40 -8.77 2.87 -20.48
C VAL A 40 -8.68 1.66 -21.41
N LYS A 41 -8.53 0.47 -20.84
CA LYS A 41 -8.46 -0.80 -21.58
C LYS A 41 -9.84 -1.36 -21.86
N GLU A 42 -10.72 -1.32 -20.87
CA GLU A 42 -12.09 -1.79 -20.94
C GLU A 42 -13.00 -0.98 -20.03
N GLN A 43 -14.24 -0.73 -20.45
CA GLN A 43 -15.27 -0.11 -19.64
C GLN A 43 -16.61 -0.83 -19.84
N LYS A 44 -17.26 -1.18 -18.71
CA LYS A 44 -18.61 -1.74 -18.63
C LYS A 44 -19.48 -0.86 -17.71
N ALA A 45 -20.71 -1.25 -17.48
CA ALA A 45 -21.62 -0.49 -16.64
C ALA A 45 -21.19 -0.42 -15.15
N ASP A 46 -20.58 -1.50 -14.66
CA ASP A 46 -20.18 -1.72 -13.26
C ASP A 46 -18.67 -1.88 -13.08
N GLU A 47 -17.90 -1.80 -14.16
CA GLU A 47 -16.47 -2.13 -14.16
C GLU A 47 -15.69 -1.24 -15.12
N ILE A 48 -14.49 -0.83 -14.71
CA ILE A 48 -13.52 -0.17 -15.59
C ILE A 48 -12.13 -0.72 -15.33
N THR A 49 -11.41 -1.04 -16.41
CA THR A 49 -10.01 -1.48 -16.37
C THR A 49 -9.11 -0.44 -17.00
N PHE A 50 -8.10 -0.03 -16.26
CA PHE A 50 -7.02 0.82 -16.75
C PHE A 50 -5.75 -0.01 -16.93
N GLU A 51 -4.95 0.38 -17.92
CA GLU A 51 -3.66 -0.25 -18.23
C GLU A 51 -2.54 0.78 -18.28
N ILE A 52 -1.37 0.39 -17.81
CA ILE A 52 -0.13 1.15 -17.96
C ILE A 52 1.01 0.23 -18.38
N GLU A 53 1.84 0.72 -19.29
CA GLU A 53 3.11 0.09 -19.66
C GLU A 53 4.27 0.77 -18.94
N ASP A 54 5.25 -0.02 -18.52
CA ASP A 54 6.48 0.43 -17.87
C ASP A 54 7.67 -0.20 -18.58
N ALA A 55 8.58 0.63 -19.07
CA ALA A 55 9.75 0.16 -19.79
C ALA A 55 10.80 -0.41 -18.83
N ASP A 56 11.64 -1.30 -19.34
CA ASP A 56 12.77 -1.87 -18.60
C ASP A 56 13.59 -0.75 -17.93
N LEU A 57 13.74 -0.81 -16.63
CA LEU A 57 14.47 0.13 -15.78
C LEU A 57 13.89 1.57 -15.72
N GLU A 58 12.71 1.84 -16.22
CA GLU A 58 12.14 3.21 -16.21
C GLU A 58 12.01 3.75 -14.78
N GLN A 59 11.70 2.88 -13.79
CA GLN A 59 11.66 3.22 -12.37
C GLN A 59 12.73 2.47 -11.57
N GLY A 60 13.76 1.96 -12.25
CA GLY A 60 14.87 1.20 -11.68
C GLY A 60 14.57 -0.31 -11.52
N PHE A 61 13.35 -0.76 -11.80
CA PHE A 61 13.01 -2.18 -11.76
C PHE A 61 13.26 -2.85 -13.12
N PRO A 62 13.80 -4.10 -13.15
CA PRO A 62 14.08 -4.80 -14.41
C PRO A 62 12.79 -5.30 -15.08
N GLY A 63 12.83 -5.34 -16.40
CA GLY A 63 11.80 -5.88 -17.28
C GLY A 63 10.80 -4.85 -17.77
N ASN A 64 10.36 -5.02 -19.03
CA ASN A 64 9.18 -4.32 -19.52
C ASN A 64 7.96 -4.92 -18.86
N ALA A 65 7.10 -4.09 -18.30
CA ALA A 65 5.92 -4.52 -17.57
C ALA A 65 4.65 -3.93 -18.15
N VAL A 66 3.57 -4.69 -18.07
CA VAL A 66 2.20 -4.22 -18.32
C VAL A 66 1.40 -4.47 -17.05
N VAL A 67 0.75 -3.44 -16.55
CA VAL A 67 -0.04 -3.50 -15.32
C VAL A 67 -1.47 -3.05 -15.62
N ASP A 68 -2.42 -3.88 -15.22
CA ASP A 68 -3.85 -3.56 -15.25
C ASP A 68 -4.34 -3.29 -13.83
N VAL A 69 -5.25 -2.32 -13.69
CA VAL A 69 -6.08 -2.17 -12.49
C VAL A 69 -7.54 -2.13 -12.90
N THR A 70 -8.34 -3.00 -12.31
CA THR A 70 -9.79 -3.04 -12.51
C THR A 70 -10.50 -2.58 -11.27
N PHE A 71 -11.39 -1.60 -11.42
CA PHE A 71 -12.35 -1.18 -10.39
C PHE A 71 -13.71 -1.73 -10.75
N LYS A 72 -14.32 -2.48 -9.84
CA LYS A 72 -15.62 -3.11 -10.04
C LYS A 72 -16.54 -2.90 -8.86
N VAL A 73 -17.76 -2.41 -9.12
CA VAL A 73 -18.83 -2.41 -8.13
C VAL A 73 -19.56 -3.74 -8.21
N THR A 74 -19.60 -4.48 -7.11
CA THR A 74 -20.22 -5.82 -7.07
C THR A 74 -21.70 -5.75 -6.71
N GLU A 75 -22.43 -6.84 -6.95
CA GLU A 75 -23.86 -6.96 -6.59
C GLU A 75 -24.07 -6.89 -5.06
N GLU A 76 -23.04 -7.21 -4.27
CA GLU A 76 -23.06 -7.09 -2.80
C GLU A 76 -22.71 -5.68 -2.30
N ASN A 77 -22.70 -4.67 -3.19
CA ASN A 77 -22.34 -3.28 -2.89
C ASN A 77 -20.90 -3.13 -2.36
N ALA A 78 -19.98 -3.96 -2.82
CA ALA A 78 -18.55 -3.82 -2.55
C ALA A 78 -17.84 -3.19 -3.74
N LEU A 79 -16.74 -2.47 -3.48
CA LEU A 79 -15.78 -2.04 -4.49
C LEU A 79 -14.63 -3.05 -4.51
N ALA A 80 -14.50 -3.82 -5.60
CA ALA A 80 -13.34 -4.66 -5.84
C ALA A 80 -12.28 -3.86 -6.62
N ILE A 81 -11.02 -3.93 -6.18
CA ILE A 81 -9.85 -3.36 -6.86
C ILE A 81 -8.91 -4.52 -7.16
N ILE A 82 -8.72 -4.83 -8.43
CA ILE A 82 -8.00 -6.02 -8.89
C ILE A 82 -6.80 -5.58 -9.70
N TYR A 83 -5.61 -6.05 -9.32
CA TYR A 83 -4.37 -5.79 -10.04
C TYR A 83 -3.91 -7.04 -10.77
N ASN A 84 -3.52 -6.87 -12.03
CA ASN A 84 -2.82 -7.88 -12.82
C ASN A 84 -1.55 -7.24 -13.37
N ALA A 85 -0.44 -7.95 -13.24
CA ALA A 85 0.84 -7.47 -13.76
C ALA A 85 1.58 -8.60 -14.47
N LYS A 86 2.25 -8.25 -15.56
CA LYS A 86 3.15 -9.15 -16.31
C LYS A 86 4.42 -8.39 -16.64
N ALA A 87 5.55 -9.09 -16.57
CA ALA A 87 6.84 -8.58 -17.01
C ALA A 87 7.56 -9.60 -17.86
N ASP A 88 8.47 -9.14 -18.72
CA ASP A 88 9.30 -10.00 -19.58
C ASP A 88 10.58 -10.49 -18.90
N LYS A 89 10.88 -9.98 -17.68
CA LYS A 89 11.97 -10.42 -16.81
C LYS A 89 11.48 -10.63 -15.38
N THR A 90 12.26 -11.33 -14.56
CA THR A 90 12.02 -11.38 -13.12
C THR A 90 12.06 -9.97 -12.54
N THR A 91 10.99 -9.58 -11.85
CA THR A 91 10.86 -8.27 -11.20
C THR A 91 9.96 -8.39 -9.98
N THR A 92 9.71 -7.28 -9.29
CA THR A 92 8.83 -7.27 -8.11
C THR A 92 7.64 -6.34 -8.31
N PHE A 93 6.47 -6.78 -7.88
CA PHE A 93 5.26 -5.97 -7.81
C PHE A 93 4.73 -5.99 -6.38
N ASN A 94 4.40 -4.82 -5.86
CA ASN A 94 3.70 -4.66 -4.60
C ASN A 94 2.71 -3.49 -4.74
N MET A 95 1.61 -3.78 -5.44
CA MET A 95 0.60 -2.77 -5.79
C MET A 95 -0.30 -2.47 -4.62
N THR A 96 -0.75 -1.22 -4.52
CA THR A 96 -1.74 -0.79 -3.55
C THR A 96 -2.65 0.29 -4.12
N ASN A 97 -3.86 0.41 -3.58
CA ASN A 97 -4.68 1.60 -3.70
C ASN A 97 -4.53 2.41 -2.40
N HIS A 98 -4.20 3.69 -2.53
CA HIS A 98 -3.94 4.55 -1.37
C HIS A 98 -5.08 5.55 -1.14
N SER A 99 -6.32 5.17 -1.39
CA SER A 99 -7.48 6.00 -1.07
C SER A 99 -7.69 6.09 0.44
N TYR A 100 -7.95 7.30 0.92
CA TYR A 100 -8.37 7.56 2.30
C TYR A 100 -9.89 7.67 2.34
N PHE A 101 -10.55 6.72 3.00
CA PHE A 101 -12.01 6.68 3.06
C PHE A 101 -12.53 7.41 4.29
N ASN A 102 -13.58 8.21 4.09
CA ASN A 102 -14.39 8.77 5.16
C ASN A 102 -15.88 8.50 4.86
N LEU A 103 -16.46 7.54 5.56
CA LEU A 103 -17.85 7.11 5.33
C LEU A 103 -18.88 8.17 5.74
N ASN A 104 -18.49 9.20 6.49
CA ASN A 104 -19.35 10.34 6.82
C ASN A 104 -19.32 11.43 5.74
N GLY A 105 -18.49 11.28 4.71
CA GLY A 105 -18.32 12.22 3.60
C GLY A 105 -16.95 12.90 3.59
N HIS A 106 -16.52 13.33 2.40
CA HIS A 106 -15.18 13.86 2.13
C HIS A 106 -14.70 14.96 3.10
N ALA A 107 -15.56 15.87 3.49
CA ALA A 107 -15.20 17.02 4.33
C ALA A 107 -15.77 16.94 5.76
N SER A 108 -16.15 15.76 6.24
CA SER A 108 -16.86 15.59 7.51
C SER A 108 -15.96 15.54 8.76
N GLY A 109 -14.65 15.78 8.61
CA GLY A 109 -13.71 15.80 9.73
C GLY A 109 -13.12 14.42 10.04
N SER A 110 -12.89 14.13 11.31
CA SER A 110 -12.19 12.93 11.79
C SER A 110 -12.94 11.64 11.50
N VAL A 111 -12.18 10.57 11.22
CA VAL A 111 -12.68 9.19 11.07
C VAL A 111 -12.58 8.37 12.37
N TYR A 112 -12.23 8.97 13.48
CA TYR A 112 -11.97 8.28 14.76
C TYR A 112 -13.20 7.53 15.30
N THR A 113 -14.40 7.94 14.92
CA THR A 113 -15.67 7.28 15.31
C THR A 113 -16.04 6.12 14.38
N HIS A 114 -15.31 5.93 13.26
CA HIS A 114 -15.53 4.76 12.40
C HIS A 114 -15.12 3.50 13.13
N THR A 115 -15.95 2.48 13.02
CA THR A 115 -15.64 1.16 13.55
C THR A 115 -14.89 0.35 12.51
N LEU A 116 -13.73 -0.20 12.91
CA LEU A 116 -12.88 -1.02 12.05
C LEU A 116 -12.75 -2.42 12.66
N GLN A 117 -12.83 -3.44 11.81
CA GLN A 117 -12.45 -4.81 12.12
C GLN A 117 -11.49 -5.29 11.03
N ILE A 118 -10.42 -5.99 11.43
CA ILE A 118 -9.42 -6.56 10.53
C ILE A 118 -9.25 -8.03 10.87
N ASN A 119 -9.50 -8.92 9.93
CA ASN A 119 -9.32 -10.36 10.08
C ASN A 119 -7.83 -10.73 9.95
N ALA A 120 -6.99 -10.16 10.82
CA ALA A 120 -5.58 -10.44 10.88
C ALA A 120 -5.10 -10.50 12.33
N GLU A 121 -4.40 -11.56 12.68
CA GLU A 121 -3.83 -11.80 14.00
C GLU A 121 -2.41 -11.23 14.14
N HIS A 122 -1.83 -10.74 13.06
CA HIS A 122 -0.46 -10.23 13.01
C HIS A 122 -0.35 -8.94 12.20
N TYR A 123 0.70 -8.19 12.46
CA TYR A 123 1.10 -7.01 11.69
C TYR A 123 2.62 -6.98 11.50
N THR A 124 3.12 -6.10 10.64
CA THR A 124 4.55 -5.91 10.40
C THR A 124 5.06 -4.65 11.13
N PRO A 125 5.81 -4.80 12.24
CA PRO A 125 6.41 -3.66 12.94
C PRO A 125 7.42 -2.91 12.06
N VAL A 126 7.55 -1.61 12.30
CA VAL A 126 8.55 -0.76 11.64
C VAL A 126 9.73 -0.43 12.59
N LYS A 127 10.91 -0.16 12.02
CA LYS A 127 12.15 0.08 12.78
C LYS A 127 12.13 1.42 13.52
N ASP A 128 11.57 2.43 12.87
CA ASP A 128 11.55 3.83 13.31
C ASP A 128 10.51 4.61 12.49
N SER A 129 10.49 5.94 12.64
CA SER A 129 9.59 6.84 11.92
C SER A 129 9.82 6.93 10.40
N LYS A 130 10.83 6.25 9.85
CA LYS A 130 11.02 6.10 8.40
C LYS A 130 10.17 4.96 7.85
N ALA A 131 9.43 4.26 8.71
CA ALA A 131 8.44 3.23 8.38
C ALA A 131 8.98 2.08 7.50
N ILE A 132 10.24 1.69 7.70
CA ILE A 132 10.82 0.49 7.11
C ILE A 132 10.49 -0.71 8.00
N PRO A 133 9.82 -1.76 7.48
CA PRO A 133 9.51 -2.96 8.26
C PRO A 133 10.77 -3.63 8.84
N THR A 134 10.65 -4.19 10.04
CA THR A 134 11.73 -4.93 10.69
C THR A 134 11.99 -6.29 10.04
N GLY A 135 11.01 -6.84 9.34
CA GLY A 135 10.97 -8.22 8.86
C GLY A 135 10.27 -9.17 9.84
N GLU A 136 9.90 -8.69 11.04
CA GLU A 136 9.10 -9.43 11.99
C GLU A 136 7.62 -9.46 11.56
N ILE A 137 6.93 -10.55 11.90
CA ILE A 137 5.47 -10.67 11.85
C ILE A 137 5.03 -10.80 13.31
N ALA A 138 4.62 -9.69 13.93
CA ALA A 138 4.29 -9.61 15.32
C ALA A 138 2.77 -9.84 15.56
N PRO A 139 2.38 -10.47 16.68
CA PRO A 139 0.97 -10.61 17.02
C PRO A 139 0.33 -9.25 17.33
N VAL A 140 -0.93 -9.07 16.97
CA VAL A 140 -1.71 -7.88 17.32
C VAL A 140 -2.26 -7.95 18.74
N GLU A 141 -2.41 -9.16 19.29
CA GLU A 141 -2.99 -9.41 20.62
C GLU A 141 -2.30 -8.58 21.70
N GLY A 142 -3.10 -7.89 22.52
CA GLY A 142 -2.60 -7.03 23.60
C GLY A 142 -1.95 -5.73 23.16
N THR A 143 -2.03 -5.39 21.88
CA THR A 143 -1.50 -4.13 21.33
C THR A 143 -2.63 -3.19 20.86
N PRO A 144 -2.36 -1.88 20.63
CA PRO A 144 -3.32 -0.98 20.00
C PRO A 144 -3.77 -1.43 18.60
N PHE A 145 -2.96 -2.27 17.92
CA PHE A 145 -3.21 -2.79 16.57
C PHE A 145 -4.20 -3.96 16.54
N ASP A 146 -4.68 -4.44 17.69
CA ASP A 146 -5.69 -5.50 17.75
C ASP A 146 -7.05 -4.98 17.29
N PHE A 147 -7.38 -5.24 16.04
CA PHE A 147 -8.68 -5.02 15.40
C PHE A 147 -9.39 -6.34 15.06
N THR A 148 -9.01 -7.43 15.67
CA THR A 148 -9.68 -8.74 15.48
C THR A 148 -11.15 -8.68 15.90
N GLU A 149 -11.45 -7.87 16.91
CA GLU A 149 -12.81 -7.45 17.27
C GLU A 149 -13.05 -6.00 16.83
N ALA A 150 -14.26 -5.73 16.37
CA ALA A 150 -14.65 -4.41 15.88
C ALA A 150 -14.53 -3.33 16.96
N LYS A 151 -13.74 -2.28 16.69
CA LYS A 151 -13.55 -1.16 17.61
C LYS A 151 -13.45 0.18 16.86
N PRO A 152 -13.79 1.32 17.52
CA PRO A 152 -13.54 2.64 16.94
C PRO A 152 -12.04 2.87 16.67
N ILE A 153 -11.72 3.45 15.50
CA ILE A 153 -10.33 3.77 15.12
C ILE A 153 -9.66 4.66 16.17
N GLY A 154 -10.40 5.66 16.69
CA GLY A 154 -9.88 6.59 17.69
C GLY A 154 -9.67 6.02 19.09
N ARG A 155 -10.11 4.76 19.37
CA ARG A 155 -10.05 4.22 20.73
C ARG A 155 -8.63 4.17 21.29
N ASP A 156 -7.69 3.68 20.49
CA ASP A 156 -6.32 3.41 20.94
C ASP A 156 -5.26 4.17 20.13
N ILE A 157 -5.65 5.02 19.15
CA ILE A 157 -4.71 5.66 18.21
C ILE A 157 -3.71 6.61 18.91
N GLU A 158 -4.07 7.13 20.08
CA GLU A 158 -3.23 8.01 20.90
C GLU A 158 -2.60 7.27 22.10
N ALA A 159 -2.65 5.94 22.12
CA ALA A 159 -2.01 5.15 23.16
C ALA A 159 -0.50 5.37 23.15
N ASN A 160 0.12 5.28 24.35
CA ASN A 160 1.58 5.37 24.48
C ASN A 160 2.25 4.08 24.00
N ASP A 161 2.28 3.90 22.70
CA ASP A 161 2.84 2.75 22.00
C ASP A 161 3.90 3.17 20.99
N THR A 162 5.04 2.48 20.98
CA THR A 162 6.19 2.83 20.14
C THR A 162 5.86 2.75 18.66
N GLN A 163 5.08 1.75 18.23
CA GLN A 163 4.74 1.55 16.82
C GLN A 163 3.74 2.61 16.34
N LEU A 164 2.75 2.97 17.16
CA LEU A 164 1.87 4.12 16.88
C LEU A 164 2.67 5.43 16.78
N HIS A 165 3.67 5.60 17.63
CA HIS A 165 4.54 6.78 17.57
C HIS A 165 5.35 6.83 16.28
N TYR A 166 5.93 5.70 15.85
CA TYR A 166 6.69 5.60 14.60
C TYR A 166 5.82 5.83 13.36
N GLY A 167 4.61 5.28 13.35
CA GLY A 167 3.66 5.43 12.23
C GLY A 167 2.90 6.76 12.24
N SER A 168 3.04 7.59 13.29
CA SER A 168 2.15 8.74 13.52
C SER A 168 0.67 8.33 13.52
N GLY A 169 0.38 7.16 14.07
CA GLY A 169 -0.89 6.47 14.07
C GLY A 169 -0.78 5.06 13.47
N TYR A 170 -1.87 4.57 12.90
CA TYR A 170 -1.90 3.27 12.25
C TYR A 170 -1.42 3.37 10.79
N ASP A 171 -0.14 3.07 10.54
CA ASP A 171 0.48 3.03 9.20
C ASP A 171 1.23 1.71 8.96
N HIS A 172 0.66 0.60 9.42
CA HIS A 172 1.29 -0.72 9.40
C HIS A 172 0.52 -1.69 8.51
N ASN A 173 1.21 -2.66 7.93
CA ASN A 173 0.57 -3.76 7.23
C ASN A 173 0.07 -4.82 8.22
N PHE A 174 -1.11 -5.32 7.95
CA PHE A 174 -1.74 -6.44 8.65
C PHE A 174 -1.73 -7.69 7.78
#